data_b1e5d13a8ad8f87251f05fbb1cbf7443
#
_entry.id   b1e5d13a8ad8f87251f05fbb1cbf7443
#
_cell.length_a   1.000
_cell.length_b   1.000
_cell.length_c   1.000
_cell.angle_alpha   90.00
_cell.angle_beta   90.00
_cell.angle_gamma   90.00
#
_symmetry.space_group_name_H-M   'P 1'
#
loop_
_entity.id
_entity.type
_entity.pdbx_description
1 polymer ?
#
loop_
_entity_poly.entity_id
_entity_poly.type
_entity_poly.pdbx_seq_one_letter_code
_entity_poly.pdbx_strand_id
1 'polypeptide(L)'
;MRKITLPERPDLAAKAADVGFTFAHMHGEPYWDETTAYQFTLAQIEDDLEGPATELHAMVRQAVDRIVADPALMTRLGIPQAHHALIADSWARSEPAIYGRMDLVYDGTGPAKLLEYNADTPTSLYESAAFQ
;
A
#
# COMPACT_ATOMS: atom_id res chain seq x y z
N MET A 1 17.30 -8.32 -3.37
CA MET A 1 16.57 -7.64 -4.48
C MET A 1 17.53 -7.30 -5.60
N ARG A 2 17.14 -7.49 -6.86
CA ARG A 2 17.97 -7.17 -8.04
C ARG A 2 17.11 -6.49 -9.12
N LYS A 3 17.55 -5.33 -9.59
CA LYS A 3 16.96 -4.67 -10.75
C LYS A 3 17.40 -5.41 -12.03
N ILE A 4 16.45 -5.77 -12.89
CA ILE A 4 16.69 -6.48 -14.16
C ILE A 4 16.03 -5.73 -15.30
N THR A 5 16.59 -5.85 -16.50
CA THR A 5 16.01 -5.33 -17.73
C THR A 5 15.23 -6.44 -18.43
N LEU A 6 14.02 -6.11 -18.88
CA LEU A 6 13.13 -7.01 -19.61
C LEU A 6 12.78 -6.41 -20.99
N PRO A 7 12.45 -7.24 -21.98
CA PRO A 7 11.84 -6.72 -23.19
C PRO A 7 10.41 -6.25 -22.89
N GLU A 8 10.02 -5.13 -23.45
CA GLU A 8 8.64 -4.65 -23.39
C GLU A 8 7.70 -5.63 -24.12
N ARG A 9 6.49 -5.85 -23.59
CA ARG A 9 5.46 -6.67 -24.24
C ARG A 9 5.04 -6.02 -25.57
N PRO A 10 5.10 -6.72 -26.72
CA PRO A 10 4.74 -6.12 -28.00
C PRO A 10 3.26 -5.75 -28.12
N ASP A 11 2.42 -6.36 -27.31
CA ASP A 11 0.97 -6.16 -27.25
C ASP A 11 0.50 -5.31 -26.06
N LEU A 12 1.41 -4.58 -25.42
CA LEU A 12 1.14 -3.76 -24.22
C LEU A 12 -0.07 -2.81 -24.41
N ALA A 13 -0.08 -2.09 -25.52
CA ALA A 13 -1.16 -1.12 -25.78
C ALA A 13 -2.53 -1.80 -25.96
N ALA A 14 -2.57 -2.97 -26.62
CA ALA A 14 -3.80 -3.74 -26.77
C ALA A 14 -4.29 -4.28 -25.43
N LYS A 15 -3.41 -4.88 -24.64
CA LYS A 15 -3.75 -5.38 -23.31
C LYS A 15 -4.20 -4.27 -22.36
N ALA A 16 -3.55 -3.10 -22.41
CA ALA A 16 -3.97 -1.94 -21.64
C ALA A 16 -5.39 -1.50 -22.02
N ALA A 17 -5.70 -1.43 -23.32
CA ALA A 17 -7.02 -1.09 -23.80
C ALA A 17 -8.08 -2.12 -23.39
N ASP A 18 -7.78 -3.42 -23.48
CA ASP A 18 -8.71 -4.51 -23.14
C ASP A 18 -9.18 -4.45 -21.66
N VAL A 19 -8.30 -4.02 -20.76
CA VAL A 19 -8.64 -3.86 -19.34
C VAL A 19 -8.98 -2.41 -18.96
N GLY A 20 -9.05 -1.49 -19.92
CA GLY A 20 -9.37 -0.07 -19.67
C GLY A 20 -8.23 0.71 -18.99
N PHE A 21 -7.00 0.25 -19.07
CA PHE A 21 -5.82 0.95 -18.56
C PHE A 21 -5.40 2.07 -19.52
N THR A 22 -6.05 3.23 -19.42
CA THR A 22 -5.91 4.33 -20.38
C THR A 22 -4.76 5.30 -20.03
N PHE A 23 -4.09 5.10 -18.91
CA PHE A 23 -3.06 6.00 -18.38
C PHE A 23 -1.66 5.38 -18.33
N ALA A 24 -1.37 4.40 -19.22
CA ALA A 24 -0.02 3.85 -19.38
C ALA A 24 1.02 4.93 -19.73
N HIS A 25 0.56 6.06 -20.30
CA HIS A 25 1.35 7.27 -20.48
C HIS A 25 0.62 8.45 -19.84
N MET A 26 1.34 9.30 -19.12
CA MET A 26 0.83 10.52 -18.50
C MET A 26 1.69 11.71 -18.91
N HIS A 27 1.06 12.76 -19.41
CA HIS A 27 1.77 13.99 -19.86
C HIS A 27 2.88 13.75 -20.88
N GLY A 28 2.74 12.70 -21.71
CA GLY A 28 3.75 12.33 -22.73
C GLY A 28 4.88 11.44 -22.21
N GLU A 29 4.91 11.14 -20.93
CA GLU A 29 5.91 10.26 -20.31
C GLU A 29 5.28 8.88 -19.97
N PRO A 30 6.05 7.78 -20.05
CA PRO A 30 5.56 6.47 -19.65
C PRO A 30 5.30 6.44 -18.14
N TYR A 31 4.05 6.21 -17.75
CA TYR A 31 3.67 5.92 -16.36
C TYR A 31 3.97 4.46 -16.03
N TRP A 32 3.73 3.55 -16.98
CA TRP A 32 4.00 2.13 -16.86
C TRP A 32 5.26 1.76 -17.66
N ASP A 33 6.36 1.47 -16.95
CA ASP A 33 7.63 1.04 -17.55
C ASP A 33 7.76 -0.48 -17.46
N GLU A 34 7.70 -1.18 -18.59
CA GLU A 34 7.92 -2.62 -18.69
C GLU A 34 9.39 -3.02 -18.92
N THR A 35 10.24 -2.05 -19.19
CA THR A 35 11.65 -2.35 -19.52
C THR A 35 12.47 -2.71 -18.28
N THR A 36 11.89 -2.51 -17.11
CA THR A 36 12.54 -2.70 -15.81
C THR A 36 11.66 -3.50 -14.86
N ALA A 37 12.25 -4.50 -14.18
CA ALA A 37 11.62 -5.20 -13.08
C ALA A 37 12.57 -5.38 -11.90
N TYR A 38 11.99 -5.63 -10.72
CA TYR A 38 12.72 -5.95 -9.51
C TYR A 38 12.51 -7.42 -9.17
N GLN A 39 13.60 -8.19 -9.17
CA GLN A 39 13.57 -9.60 -8.82
C GLN A 39 13.89 -9.77 -7.34
N PHE A 40 13.04 -10.52 -6.65
CA PHE A 40 13.20 -10.90 -5.26
C PHE A 40 13.40 -12.41 -5.14
N THR A 41 14.06 -12.87 -4.10
CA THR A 41 13.97 -14.26 -3.65
C THR A 41 12.70 -14.43 -2.82
N LEU A 42 12.23 -15.68 -2.68
CA LEU A 42 11.08 -15.98 -1.81
C LEU A 42 11.35 -15.55 -0.36
N ALA A 43 12.54 -15.86 0.17
CA ALA A 43 12.92 -15.42 1.51
C ALA A 43 12.88 -13.89 1.68
N GLN A 44 13.29 -13.11 0.68
CA GLN A 44 13.16 -11.65 0.75
C GLN A 44 11.71 -11.20 0.80
N ILE A 45 10.81 -11.88 0.11
CA ILE A 45 9.36 -11.57 0.20
C ILE A 45 8.84 -11.94 1.58
N GLU A 46 9.04 -13.18 2.02
CA GLU A 46 8.44 -13.70 3.27
C GLU A 46 9.05 -13.07 4.52
N ASP A 47 10.39 -13.01 4.60
CA ASP A 47 11.09 -12.64 5.83
C ASP A 47 11.33 -11.11 5.92
N ASP A 48 11.64 -10.47 4.78
CA ASP A 48 12.02 -9.04 4.79
C ASP A 48 10.84 -8.10 4.52
N LEU A 49 9.77 -8.56 3.85
CA LEU A 49 8.60 -7.74 3.47
C LEU A 49 7.32 -8.16 4.18
N GLU A 50 6.84 -9.39 4.01
CA GLU A 50 5.53 -9.83 4.53
C GLU A 50 5.53 -9.96 6.05
N GLY A 51 6.57 -10.54 6.63
CA GLY A 51 6.73 -10.64 8.08
C GLY A 51 6.68 -9.26 8.74
N PRO A 52 7.60 -8.32 8.39
CA PRO A 52 7.58 -6.95 8.92
C PRO A 52 6.27 -6.19 8.63
N ALA A 53 5.66 -6.33 7.45
CA ALA A 53 4.38 -5.70 7.15
C ALA A 53 3.26 -6.20 8.08
N THR A 54 3.24 -7.49 8.39
CA THR A 54 2.29 -8.10 9.32
C THR A 54 2.46 -7.54 10.74
N GLU A 55 3.69 -7.44 11.23
CA GLU A 55 4.00 -6.86 12.54
C GLU A 55 3.62 -5.37 12.59
N LEU A 56 3.98 -4.60 11.56
CA LEU A 56 3.64 -3.18 11.44
C LEU A 56 2.13 -2.97 11.44
N HIS A 57 1.36 -3.79 10.74
CA HIS A 57 -0.11 -3.74 10.77
C HIS A 57 -0.65 -3.96 12.18
N ALA A 58 -0.14 -4.95 12.89
CA ALA A 58 -0.55 -5.20 14.28
C ALA A 58 -0.20 -4.03 15.21
N MET A 59 0.99 -3.44 15.06
CA MET A 59 1.41 -2.26 15.83
C MET A 59 0.53 -1.03 15.55
N VAL A 60 0.20 -0.78 14.27
CA VAL A 60 -0.69 0.33 13.88
C VAL A 60 -2.08 0.14 14.49
N ARG A 61 -2.64 -1.08 14.46
CA ARG A 61 -3.92 -1.36 15.12
C ARG A 61 -3.88 -1.10 16.62
N GLN A 62 -2.82 -1.51 17.31
CA GLN A 62 -2.63 -1.19 18.74
C GLN A 62 -2.51 0.33 19.00
N ALA A 63 -1.89 1.07 18.10
CA ALA A 63 -1.84 2.53 18.19
C ALA A 63 -3.24 3.14 18.04
N VAL A 64 -4.05 2.64 17.10
CA VAL A 64 -5.44 3.08 16.91
C VAL A 64 -6.29 2.75 18.14
N ASP A 65 -6.15 1.56 18.74
CA ASP A 65 -6.83 1.21 20.01
C ASP A 65 -6.60 2.28 21.09
N ARG A 66 -5.37 2.72 21.25
CA ARG A 66 -5.00 3.75 22.24
C ARG A 66 -5.56 5.13 21.88
N ILE A 67 -5.51 5.49 20.59
CA ILE A 67 -5.99 6.79 20.11
C ILE A 67 -7.50 6.90 20.27
N VAL A 68 -8.23 5.86 19.88
CA VAL A 68 -9.70 5.83 19.97
C VAL A 68 -10.19 5.83 21.41
N ALA A 69 -9.45 5.22 22.31
CA ALA A 69 -9.76 5.21 23.76
C ALA A 69 -9.52 6.56 24.45
N ASP A 70 -8.80 7.50 23.81
CA ASP A 70 -8.43 8.79 24.41
C ASP A 70 -8.85 9.97 23.51
N PRO A 71 -9.96 10.67 23.83
CA PRO A 71 -10.41 11.84 23.08
C PRO A 71 -9.37 12.96 22.97
N ALA A 72 -8.45 13.08 23.94
CA ALA A 72 -7.38 14.07 23.88
C ALA A 72 -6.35 13.71 22.81
N LEU A 73 -6.04 12.42 22.61
CA LEU A 73 -5.19 11.97 21.53
C LEU A 73 -5.84 12.18 20.16
N MET A 74 -7.13 11.88 20.01
CA MET A 74 -7.87 12.18 18.77
C MET A 74 -7.80 13.67 18.43
N THR A 75 -8.02 14.54 19.41
CA THR A 75 -7.92 15.99 19.22
C THR A 75 -6.51 16.43 18.84
N ARG A 76 -5.47 15.89 19.46
CA ARG A 76 -4.06 16.17 19.12
C ARG A 76 -3.70 15.74 17.70
N LEU A 77 -4.34 14.72 17.16
CA LEU A 77 -4.19 14.26 15.77
C LEU A 77 -5.04 15.08 14.79
N GLY A 78 -5.72 16.11 15.24
CA GLY A 78 -6.53 16.98 14.39
C GLY A 78 -7.90 16.40 14.03
N ILE A 79 -8.36 15.33 14.70
CA ILE A 79 -9.67 14.74 14.48
C ILE A 79 -10.72 15.63 15.16
N PRO A 80 -11.69 16.20 14.41
CA PRO A 80 -12.74 17.02 15.00
C PRO A 80 -13.57 16.25 16.03
N GLN A 81 -13.89 16.88 17.15
CA GLN A 81 -14.64 16.26 18.24
C GLN A 81 -15.98 15.67 17.78
N ALA A 82 -16.62 16.28 16.79
CA ALA A 82 -17.88 15.80 16.22
C ALA A 82 -17.79 14.38 15.64
N HIS A 83 -16.59 13.90 15.29
CA HIS A 83 -16.36 12.58 14.72
C HIS A 83 -15.88 11.53 15.73
N HIS A 84 -15.53 11.92 16.96
CA HIS A 84 -14.96 11.00 17.96
C HIS A 84 -15.88 9.82 18.25
N ALA A 85 -17.16 10.06 18.48
CA ALA A 85 -18.13 9.00 18.77
C ALA A 85 -18.30 8.05 17.58
N LEU A 86 -18.40 8.58 16.36
CA LEU A 86 -18.51 7.76 15.13
C LEU A 86 -17.31 6.84 14.96
N ILE A 87 -16.10 7.37 15.15
CA ILE A 87 -14.86 6.60 15.05
C ILE A 87 -14.80 5.51 16.12
N ALA A 88 -15.12 5.86 17.36
CA ALA A 88 -15.13 4.90 18.48
C ALA A 88 -16.15 3.77 18.24
N ASP A 89 -17.34 4.10 17.76
CA ASP A 89 -18.39 3.11 17.45
C ASP A 89 -17.99 2.20 16.30
N SER A 90 -17.42 2.74 15.22
CA SER A 90 -16.90 1.96 14.07
C SER A 90 -15.81 0.99 14.53
N TRP A 91 -14.87 1.49 15.33
CA TRP A 91 -13.77 0.68 15.86
C TRP A 91 -14.29 -0.44 16.79
N ALA A 92 -15.22 -0.12 17.68
CA ALA A 92 -15.84 -1.10 18.60
C ALA A 92 -16.60 -2.21 17.85
N ARG A 93 -17.22 -1.89 16.71
CA ARG A 93 -17.89 -2.87 15.85
C ARG A 93 -16.92 -3.71 15.03
N SER A 94 -15.62 -3.41 15.09
CA SER A 94 -14.58 -4.09 14.26
C SER A 94 -14.95 -4.07 12.78
N GLU A 95 -15.38 -2.91 12.27
CA GLU A 95 -15.70 -2.76 10.85
C GLU A 95 -14.49 -3.15 9.99
N PRO A 96 -14.68 -3.92 8.90
CA PRO A 96 -13.57 -4.48 8.17
C PRO A 96 -12.77 -3.41 7.43
N ALA A 97 -11.45 -3.43 7.59
CA ALA A 97 -10.54 -2.75 6.69
C ALA A 97 -10.39 -3.62 5.42
N ILE A 98 -10.85 -3.12 4.28
CA ILE A 98 -10.92 -3.91 3.05
C ILE A 98 -9.57 -3.92 2.33
N TYR A 99 -8.90 -2.76 2.29
CA TYR A 99 -7.68 -2.58 1.53
C TYR A 99 -6.82 -1.47 2.13
N GLY A 100 -5.52 -1.73 2.21
CA GLY A 100 -4.52 -0.74 2.61
C GLY A 100 -3.21 -0.96 1.85
N ARG A 101 -2.39 0.08 1.71
CA ARG A 101 -1.08 0.02 1.09
C ARG A 101 -0.03 0.58 2.04
N MET A 102 0.95 -0.24 2.37
CA MET A 102 2.14 0.21 3.08
C MET A 102 3.23 0.59 2.07
N ASP A 103 3.71 1.80 2.15
CA ASP A 103 4.85 2.25 1.37
C ASP A 103 6.11 1.97 2.20
N LEU A 104 6.96 1.10 1.67
CA LEU A 104 8.12 0.57 2.37
C LEU A 104 9.41 1.00 1.67
N VAL A 105 10.47 1.25 2.44
CA VAL A 105 11.83 1.32 1.91
C VAL A 105 12.56 0.01 2.19
N TYR A 106 13.20 -0.53 1.13
CA TYR A 106 13.92 -1.80 1.18
C TYR A 106 15.16 -1.74 0.27
N ASP A 107 16.31 -2.07 0.84
CA ASP A 107 17.59 -2.06 0.12
C ASP A 107 18.03 -3.45 -0.39
N GLY A 108 17.27 -4.49 -0.09
CA GLY A 108 17.56 -5.88 -0.47
C GLY A 108 18.12 -6.73 0.66
N THR A 109 18.26 -6.17 1.87
CA THR A 109 18.80 -6.89 3.05
C THR A 109 18.05 -6.50 4.33
N GLY A 110 17.63 -7.54 5.09
CA GLY A 110 16.93 -7.37 6.35
C GLY A 110 15.52 -6.78 6.20
N PRO A 111 14.83 -6.51 7.32
CA PRO A 111 13.43 -6.12 7.30
C PRO A 111 13.21 -4.76 6.66
N ALA A 112 12.20 -4.65 5.80
CA ALA A 112 11.77 -3.39 5.21
C ALA A 112 11.28 -2.41 6.29
N LYS A 113 11.41 -1.11 6.02
CA LYS A 113 11.01 -0.04 6.94
C LYS A 113 9.81 0.72 6.39
N LEU A 114 8.84 0.99 7.26
CA LEU A 114 7.64 1.73 6.91
C LEU A 114 7.97 3.21 6.66
N LEU A 115 7.50 3.72 5.53
CA LEU A 115 7.44 5.14 5.22
C LEU A 115 6.07 5.70 5.54
N GLU A 116 5.00 5.08 4.99
CA GLU A 116 3.63 5.44 5.29
C GLU A 116 2.69 4.24 5.17
N TYR A 117 1.52 4.34 5.78
CA TYR A 117 0.43 3.39 5.62
C TYR A 117 -0.82 4.11 5.13
N ASN A 118 -1.16 3.91 3.86
CA ASN A 118 -2.38 4.40 3.26
C ASN A 118 -3.51 3.41 3.54
N ALA A 119 -4.34 3.72 4.53
CA ALA A 119 -5.40 2.83 5.02
C ALA A 119 -6.82 3.33 4.68
N ASP A 120 -6.93 4.43 3.93
CA ASP A 120 -8.22 5.01 3.50
C ASP A 120 -8.43 4.82 2.00
N THR A 121 -7.71 5.55 1.17
CA THR A 121 -7.87 5.56 -0.29
C THR A 121 -6.56 5.21 -1.02
N PRO A 122 -5.98 4.01 -0.78
CA PRO A 122 -4.74 3.64 -1.45
C PRO A 122 -4.96 3.45 -2.95
N THR A 123 -3.99 3.91 -3.75
CA THR A 123 -3.93 3.70 -5.20
C THR A 123 -3.13 2.45 -5.54
N SER A 124 -2.97 2.16 -6.83
CA SER A 124 -2.14 1.09 -7.41
C SER A 124 -2.71 -0.34 -7.32
N LEU A 125 -3.91 -0.53 -6.77
CA LEU A 125 -4.54 -1.85 -6.76
C LEU A 125 -4.90 -2.30 -8.19
N TYR A 126 -5.42 -1.39 -9.01
CA TYR A 126 -5.82 -1.69 -10.38
C TYR A 126 -4.62 -2.13 -11.23
N GLU A 127 -3.53 -1.40 -11.15
CA GLU A 127 -2.28 -1.70 -11.85
C GLU A 127 -1.75 -3.07 -11.45
N SER A 128 -1.71 -3.38 -10.15
CA SER A 128 -1.11 -4.62 -9.65
C SER A 128 -2.04 -5.83 -9.71
N ALA A 129 -3.36 -5.65 -9.66
CA ALA A 129 -4.31 -6.77 -9.64
C ALA A 129 -4.95 -7.09 -10.99
N ALA A 130 -5.05 -6.10 -11.89
CA ALA A 130 -5.74 -6.27 -13.17
C ALA A 130 -4.81 -6.15 -14.38
N PHE A 131 -3.81 -5.27 -14.32
CA PHE A 131 -2.95 -4.99 -15.48
C PHE A 131 -1.62 -5.74 -15.45
N GLN A 132 -0.96 -5.89 -14.30
CA GLN A 132 0.31 -6.60 -14.16
C GLN A 132 0.16 -8.09 -14.49
#